data_dcb21689e0ee9adf84f74e1f1abcf3aa
#
_entry.id   dcb21689e0ee9adf84f74e1f1abcf3aa
#
_cell.length_a   1.000
_cell.length_b   1.000
_cell.length_c   1.000
_cell.angle_alpha   90.00
_cell.angle_beta   90.00
_cell.angle_gamma   90.00
#
_symmetry.space_group_name_H-M   'P 1'
#
loop_
_entity.id
_entity.type
_entity.pdbx_description
1 polymer ?
#
loop_
_entity_poly.entity_id
_entity_poly.type
_entity_poly.pdbx_seq_one_letter_code
_entity_poly.pdbx_strand_id
1 'polypeptide(L)'
;MASGHRNVFSFSLAALLAASPAFAADAAKGDAAEQQQTQNLPAIVVTAAEMRPIVDRVIATGTVQAVEEVYVTPLVEGLSIRTLEADVGDKVEAGGTLATLNDDALVLQKSQTEASLAKAEAALAQIKAQLAEAKANADEAVRARDRALKLVKSGSQSQAAADQAVASADAALARVKSAEQAVAVSEADIKVAQSQIDDIDLKLARTAVKSPVAGIVSARTAKIGAIASGSGSPLFTVIRDGEIELKADVAEDGVLKLEPGQKATVTLAGGAATLSGKVRLVEPTLDPQSRLGHVYIRFDEPGKARAGMFASAEIVAAEKKGITLPLSAVTATDGKTVARKVENGIVTLVPVETGIQDGQAIEIVKGLSAGDEVVAKAGAYVRDGDRVNPVHAEEASAVK
;
A
#
# COMPACT_ATOMS: atom_id res chain seq x y z
N MET A 1 -55.42 38.73 21.14
CA MET A 1 -54.98 40.07 21.60
C MET A 1 -54.18 40.60 20.47
N ALA A 2 -54.79 41.43 19.68
CA ALA A 2 -54.81 42.87 19.63
C ALA A 2 -53.61 43.35 18.79
N SER A 3 -53.89 43.80 17.65
CA SER A 3 -54.27 45.07 17.00
C SER A 3 -53.01 45.71 16.39
N GLY A 4 -52.89 46.21 15.19
CA GLY A 4 -53.80 46.94 14.35
C GLY A 4 -53.12 48.23 13.86
N HIS A 5 -53.43 48.61 12.67
CA HIS A 5 -53.42 49.94 12.00
C HIS A 5 -52.56 49.95 10.74
N ARG A 6 -53.07 49.89 9.59
CA ARG A 6 -53.90 50.77 8.67
C ARG A 6 -53.49 52.26 8.78
N ASN A 7 -52.89 52.76 7.69
CA ASN A 7 -53.27 54.13 7.21
C ASN A 7 -53.10 54.26 5.69
N VAL A 8 -54.21 54.58 5.11
CA VAL A 8 -54.46 55.02 3.73
C VAL A 8 -54.35 56.54 3.71
N PHE A 9 -53.74 57.14 2.71
CA PHE A 9 -54.06 58.49 2.30
C PHE A 9 -54.00 58.64 0.75
N SER A 10 -55.20 58.88 0.20
CA SER A 10 -55.47 59.38 -1.12
C SER A 10 -55.49 60.95 -1.10
N PHE A 11 -55.15 61.60 -2.24
CA PHE A 11 -55.76 62.84 -2.72
C PHE A 11 -55.05 63.19 -4.02
N SER A 12 -55.64 63.10 -5.22
CA SER A 12 -56.51 64.04 -5.95
C SER A 12 -55.74 65.16 -6.65
N LEU A 13 -55.67 65.08 -7.93
CA LEU A 13 -56.36 65.87 -9.03
C LEU A 13 -56.09 67.38 -9.05
N ALA A 14 -55.45 67.86 -10.12
CA ALA A 14 -55.88 69.08 -10.79
C ALA A 14 -55.31 69.21 -12.24
N ALA A 15 -56.18 69.32 -13.20
CA ALA A 15 -55.93 69.65 -14.59
C ALA A 15 -55.89 71.18 -14.77
N LEU A 16 -55.07 71.68 -15.71
CA LEU A 16 -55.33 72.96 -16.35
C LEU A 16 -54.88 72.92 -17.81
N LEU A 17 -55.82 73.24 -18.68
CA LEU A 17 -55.71 73.52 -20.12
C LEU A 17 -55.07 74.90 -20.41
N ALA A 18 -54.46 75.06 -21.58
CA ALA A 18 -54.52 76.06 -22.59
C ALA A 18 -53.13 76.37 -23.19
N ALA A 19 -52.87 76.56 -24.41
CA ALA A 19 -53.43 77.00 -25.65
C ALA A 19 -52.25 77.11 -26.64
N SER A 20 -52.48 76.69 -27.85
CA SER A 20 -51.59 76.94 -29.00
C SER A 20 -51.57 78.37 -29.44
N PRO A 21 -50.57 78.84 -30.22
CA PRO A 21 -50.91 79.15 -31.62
C PRO A 21 -49.92 78.58 -32.66
N ALA A 22 -50.44 78.25 -33.81
CA ALA A 22 -49.79 77.91 -35.05
C ALA A 22 -49.12 79.17 -35.69
N PHE A 23 -48.00 78.97 -36.37
CA PHE A 23 -47.58 79.77 -37.54
C PHE A 23 -46.87 78.85 -38.57
N ALA A 24 -47.11 79.17 -39.79
CA ALA A 24 -46.99 78.44 -41.02
C ALA A 24 -45.56 78.30 -41.57
N ALA A 25 -45.44 77.24 -42.35
CA ALA A 25 -44.73 76.99 -43.61
C ALA A 25 -43.52 77.86 -44.00
N ASP A 26 -42.39 77.24 -44.29
CA ASP A 26 -41.76 77.44 -45.61
C ASP A 26 -40.93 76.16 -45.99
N ALA A 27 -40.98 75.84 -47.26
CA ALA A 27 -40.36 74.69 -47.89
C ALA A 27 -38.91 75.01 -48.31
N ALA A 28 -37.96 74.16 -47.96
CA ALA A 28 -36.70 74.05 -48.68
C ALA A 28 -36.29 72.60 -48.84
N LYS A 29 -36.25 72.12 -50.06
CA LYS A 29 -35.62 70.90 -50.50
C LYS A 29 -34.13 70.95 -50.15
N GLY A 30 -33.65 69.89 -49.44
CA GLY A 30 -32.23 69.67 -49.23
C GLY A 30 -32.03 68.18 -48.96
N ASP A 31 -31.26 67.55 -49.80
CA ASP A 31 -30.70 66.22 -49.90
C ASP A 31 -30.87 65.31 -48.69
N ALA A 32 -31.52 64.16 -48.91
CA ALA A 32 -31.45 62.97 -48.08
C ALA A 32 -30.05 62.36 -48.20
N ALA A 33 -29.11 62.82 -47.38
CA ALA A 33 -27.95 62.03 -47.04
C ALA A 33 -28.41 60.92 -46.12
N GLU A 34 -28.36 59.68 -46.58
CA GLU A 34 -28.45 58.51 -45.76
C GLU A 34 -27.41 58.56 -44.63
N GLN A 35 -27.84 58.99 -43.46
CA GLN A 35 -27.08 58.75 -42.22
C GLN A 35 -27.12 57.25 -41.98
N GLN A 36 -26.11 56.53 -42.47
CA GLN A 36 -25.72 55.26 -41.91
C GLN A 36 -25.47 55.50 -40.42
N GLN A 37 -26.48 55.18 -39.61
CA GLN A 37 -26.30 54.97 -38.18
C GLN A 37 -25.20 53.88 -38.03
N THR A 38 -23.99 54.30 -37.76
CA THR A 38 -22.97 53.40 -37.23
C THR A 38 -23.54 52.88 -35.92
N GLN A 39 -24.20 51.72 -35.98
CA GLN A 39 -24.57 50.97 -34.79
C GLN A 39 -23.28 50.70 -34.03
N ASN A 40 -23.15 51.34 -32.89
CA ASN A 40 -22.02 51.11 -31.97
C ASN A 40 -22.22 49.72 -31.40
N LEU A 41 -21.76 48.70 -32.15
CA LEU A 41 -21.87 47.30 -31.76
C LEU A 41 -21.08 47.07 -30.47
N PRO A 42 -21.62 46.35 -29.49
CA PRO A 42 -20.88 46.05 -28.26
C PRO A 42 -19.62 45.29 -28.59
N ALA A 43 -18.48 45.77 -28.09
CA ALA A 43 -17.20 45.06 -28.19
C ALA A 43 -17.21 43.84 -27.24
N ILE A 44 -17.05 42.68 -27.80
CA ILE A 44 -17.08 41.39 -27.04
C ILE A 44 -15.77 40.69 -27.22
N VAL A 45 -15.17 40.26 -26.09
CA VAL A 45 -13.93 39.49 -26.12
C VAL A 45 -14.21 38.08 -26.63
N VAL A 46 -13.52 37.71 -27.72
CA VAL A 46 -13.59 36.39 -28.33
C VAL A 46 -12.27 35.61 -28.12
N THR A 47 -12.37 34.32 -28.17
CA THR A 47 -11.23 33.40 -28.15
C THR A 47 -11.43 32.33 -29.21
N ALA A 48 -10.35 31.89 -29.83
CA ALA A 48 -10.40 30.77 -30.76
C ALA A 48 -10.47 29.42 -30.05
N ALA A 49 -11.23 28.51 -30.61
CA ALA A 49 -11.22 27.12 -30.22
C ALA A 49 -9.92 26.44 -30.72
N GLU A 50 -8.97 26.19 -29.83
CA GLU A 50 -7.64 25.73 -30.19
C GLU A 50 -7.41 24.25 -29.82
N MET A 51 -6.66 23.57 -30.70
CA MET A 51 -6.19 22.21 -30.41
C MET A 51 -5.01 22.29 -29.43
N ARG A 52 -5.22 21.90 -28.17
CA ARG A 52 -4.21 21.93 -27.12
C ARG A 52 -4.12 20.56 -26.41
N PRO A 53 -2.96 20.23 -25.81
CA PRO A 53 -2.88 19.10 -24.89
C PRO A 53 -3.77 19.41 -23.67
N ILE A 54 -4.56 18.43 -23.27
CA ILE A 54 -5.41 18.49 -22.08
C ILE A 54 -5.21 17.25 -21.26
N VAL A 55 -5.16 17.40 -19.94
CA VAL A 55 -4.85 16.36 -18.98
C VAL A 55 -6.01 16.15 -18.04
N ASP A 56 -6.50 14.92 -17.97
CA ASP A 56 -7.47 14.51 -16.94
C ASP A 56 -6.68 14.16 -15.66
N ARG A 57 -6.91 14.95 -14.61
CA ARG A 57 -6.26 14.76 -13.31
C ARG A 57 -7.27 14.33 -12.29
N VAL A 58 -6.93 13.25 -11.58
CA VAL A 58 -7.65 12.81 -10.39
C VAL A 58 -6.89 13.27 -9.16
N ILE A 59 -7.58 14.01 -8.29
CA ILE A 59 -7.02 14.46 -7.02
C ILE A 59 -7.33 13.41 -5.96
N ALA A 60 -6.31 13.00 -5.24
CA ALA A 60 -6.38 12.05 -4.15
C ALA A 60 -5.68 12.61 -2.91
N THR A 61 -6.17 12.29 -1.73
CA THR A 61 -5.55 12.71 -0.46
C THR A 61 -5.42 11.52 0.46
N GLY A 62 -4.36 11.48 1.25
CA GLY A 62 -4.16 10.32 2.11
C GLY A 62 -2.95 10.42 3.02
N THR A 63 -2.51 9.29 3.50
CA THR A 63 -1.40 9.18 4.44
C THR A 63 -0.29 8.33 3.86
N VAL A 64 0.94 8.79 4.03
CA VAL A 64 2.14 8.01 3.71
C VAL A 64 2.25 6.86 4.70
N GLN A 65 2.43 5.64 4.20
CA GLN A 65 2.60 4.44 5.01
C GLN A 65 3.76 3.59 4.48
N ALA A 66 4.17 2.60 5.24
CA ALA A 66 5.08 1.57 4.76
C ALA A 66 4.39 0.73 3.67
N VAL A 67 5.13 0.31 2.65
CA VAL A 67 4.64 -0.66 1.66
C VAL A 67 4.45 -2.02 2.35
N GLU A 68 5.40 -2.40 3.20
CA GLU A 68 5.33 -3.63 4.00
C GLU A 68 5.97 -3.41 5.37
N GLU A 69 5.21 -3.70 6.43
CA GLU A 69 5.70 -3.73 7.79
C GLU A 69 5.93 -5.18 8.24
N VAL A 70 7.10 -5.44 8.76
CA VAL A 70 7.48 -6.75 9.30
C VAL A 70 7.58 -6.67 10.81
N TYR A 71 6.77 -7.47 11.48
CA TYR A 71 6.73 -7.53 12.94
C TYR A 71 7.71 -8.57 13.45
N VAL A 72 8.63 -8.12 14.31
CA VAL A 72 9.64 -9.01 14.91
C VAL A 72 9.23 -9.32 16.34
N THR A 73 8.86 -10.59 16.57
CA THR A 73 8.50 -11.16 17.88
C THR A 73 9.59 -12.12 18.35
N PRO A 74 9.74 -12.33 19.65
CA PRO A 74 10.70 -13.32 20.17
C PRO A 74 10.26 -14.74 19.81
N LEU A 75 11.21 -15.59 19.43
CA LEU A 75 10.99 -17.00 19.14
C LEU A 75 11.11 -17.89 20.40
N VAL A 76 11.63 -17.31 21.50
CA VAL A 76 11.68 -17.93 22.83
C VAL A 76 11.04 -16.97 23.82
N GLU A 77 10.09 -17.47 24.57
CA GLU A 77 9.31 -16.68 25.53
C GLU A 77 9.83 -16.82 26.96
N GLY A 78 9.45 -15.87 27.82
CA GLY A 78 9.75 -15.94 29.25
C GLY A 78 11.15 -15.49 29.64
N LEU A 79 11.99 -15.13 28.69
CA LEU A 79 13.33 -14.61 28.92
C LEU A 79 13.32 -13.07 28.99
N SER A 80 14.13 -12.50 29.87
CA SER A 80 14.31 -11.04 29.92
C SER A 80 15.23 -10.55 28.79
N ILE A 81 14.97 -9.33 28.30
CA ILE A 81 15.83 -8.68 27.31
C ILE A 81 17.11 -8.20 28.01
N ARG A 82 18.28 -8.68 27.54
CA ARG A 82 19.60 -8.34 28.08
C ARG A 82 20.14 -7.08 27.44
N THR A 83 20.17 -7.00 26.10
CA THR A 83 20.68 -5.87 25.34
C THR A 83 19.75 -5.50 24.17
N LEU A 84 19.87 -4.25 23.74
CA LEU A 84 19.23 -3.73 22.53
C LEU A 84 20.34 -3.30 21.59
N GLU A 85 20.35 -3.82 20.37
CA GLU A 85 21.38 -3.58 19.36
C GLU A 85 20.88 -2.59 18.27
N ALA A 86 19.56 -2.36 18.21
CA ALA A 86 18.95 -1.44 17.27
C ALA A 86 17.90 -0.54 17.93
N ASP A 87 17.77 0.68 17.44
CA ASP A 87 16.75 1.64 17.87
C ASP A 87 15.91 2.13 16.67
N VAL A 88 14.86 2.91 16.97
CA VAL A 88 13.98 3.49 15.96
C VAL A 88 14.78 4.42 15.03
N GLY A 89 14.63 4.20 13.72
CA GLY A 89 15.35 4.93 12.68
C GLY A 89 16.59 4.22 12.15
N ASP A 90 17.09 3.19 12.84
CA ASP A 90 18.26 2.44 12.41
C ASP A 90 17.96 1.60 11.17
N LYS A 91 18.96 1.51 10.29
CA LYS A 91 18.96 0.57 9.17
C LYS A 91 19.49 -0.77 9.63
N VAL A 92 18.76 -1.81 9.32
CA VAL A 92 19.09 -3.19 9.70
C VAL A 92 19.13 -4.09 8.47
N GLU A 93 20.03 -5.06 8.51
CA GLU A 93 20.13 -6.08 7.45
C GLU A 93 19.29 -7.32 7.79
N ALA A 94 18.96 -8.10 6.79
CA ALA A 94 18.33 -9.41 7.00
C ALA A 94 19.27 -10.31 7.83
N GLY A 95 18.74 -10.91 8.93
CA GLY A 95 19.53 -11.69 9.88
C GLY A 95 20.28 -10.86 10.92
N GLY A 96 20.28 -9.52 10.83
CA GLY A 96 20.88 -8.62 11.81
C GLY A 96 20.23 -8.75 13.18
N THR A 97 21.02 -8.74 14.25
CA THR A 97 20.54 -8.84 15.63
C THR A 97 19.96 -7.48 16.06
N LEU A 98 18.73 -7.49 16.56
CA LEU A 98 18.03 -6.29 17.07
C LEU A 98 18.08 -6.23 18.59
N ALA A 99 18.05 -7.39 19.26
CA ALA A 99 18.13 -7.52 20.71
C ALA A 99 18.68 -8.90 21.08
N THR A 100 19.22 -9.01 22.28
CA THR A 100 19.58 -10.31 22.86
C THR A 100 18.78 -10.55 24.13
N LEU A 101 18.32 -11.80 24.30
CA LEU A 101 17.63 -12.26 25.49
C LEU A 101 18.63 -12.85 26.49
N ASN A 102 18.28 -12.87 27.77
CA ASN A 102 19.08 -13.51 28.79
C ASN A 102 19.05 -15.04 28.60
N ASP A 103 20.21 -15.63 28.39
CA ASP A 103 20.43 -17.05 28.08
C ASP A 103 20.97 -17.86 29.25
N ASP A 104 21.23 -17.25 30.42
CA ASP A 104 21.90 -17.89 31.57
C ASP A 104 21.23 -19.23 32.00
N ALA A 105 19.89 -19.24 32.04
CA ALA A 105 19.12 -20.41 32.40
C ALA A 105 19.24 -21.53 31.34
N LEU A 106 19.29 -21.21 30.07
CA LEU A 106 19.45 -22.16 28.96
C LEU A 106 20.87 -22.74 28.95
N VAL A 107 21.89 -21.93 29.21
CA VAL A 107 23.29 -22.37 29.31
C VAL A 107 23.43 -23.36 30.47
N LEU A 108 22.85 -23.08 31.64
CA LEU A 108 22.84 -23.99 32.77
C LEU A 108 22.11 -25.30 32.43
N GLN A 109 20.94 -25.21 31.78
CA GLN A 109 20.16 -26.39 31.36
C GLN A 109 20.96 -27.25 30.36
N LYS A 110 21.67 -26.63 29.41
CA LYS A 110 22.56 -27.33 28.47
C LYS A 110 23.63 -28.12 29.21
N SER A 111 24.33 -27.47 30.15
CA SER A 111 25.38 -28.13 30.96
C SER A 111 24.85 -29.33 31.74
N GLN A 112 23.63 -29.23 32.30
CA GLN A 112 22.99 -30.35 33.01
C GLN A 112 22.66 -31.52 32.06
N THR A 113 22.19 -31.21 30.85
CA THR A 113 21.85 -32.24 29.84
C THR A 113 23.13 -32.90 29.28
N GLU A 114 24.20 -32.11 29.06
CA GLU A 114 25.52 -32.65 28.66
C GLU A 114 26.09 -33.60 29.70
N ALA A 115 25.94 -33.29 31.00
CA ALA A 115 26.31 -34.22 32.07
C ALA A 115 25.48 -35.51 32.06
N SER A 116 24.19 -35.44 31.70
CA SER A 116 23.31 -36.58 31.53
C SER A 116 23.71 -37.42 30.31
N LEU A 117 24.11 -36.80 29.21
CA LEU A 117 24.67 -37.49 28.05
C LEU A 117 25.94 -38.26 28.40
N ALA A 118 26.89 -37.60 29.07
CA ALA A 118 28.14 -38.27 29.51
C ALA A 118 27.85 -39.48 30.40
N LYS A 119 26.84 -39.40 31.29
CA LYS A 119 26.39 -40.54 32.10
C LYS A 119 25.82 -41.67 31.25
N ALA A 120 25.03 -41.35 30.24
CA ALA A 120 24.46 -42.37 29.32
C ALA A 120 25.56 -43.05 28.48
N GLU A 121 26.57 -42.29 28.03
CA GLU A 121 27.74 -42.83 27.32
C GLU A 121 28.56 -43.77 28.19
N ALA A 122 28.78 -43.44 29.47
CA ALA A 122 29.45 -44.33 30.42
C ALA A 122 28.64 -45.62 30.66
N ALA A 123 27.31 -45.51 30.75
CA ALA A 123 26.42 -46.70 30.86
C ALA A 123 26.50 -47.59 29.62
N LEU A 124 26.53 -47.01 28.41
CA LEU A 124 26.72 -47.74 27.17
C LEU A 124 28.06 -48.51 27.15
N ALA A 125 29.13 -47.86 27.59
CA ALA A 125 30.45 -48.50 27.67
C ALA A 125 30.42 -49.69 28.58
N GLN A 126 29.75 -49.67 29.76
CA GLN A 126 29.53 -50.78 30.66
C GLN A 126 28.73 -51.90 30.00
N ILE A 127 27.62 -51.56 29.31
CA ILE A 127 26.79 -52.57 28.62
C ILE A 127 27.55 -53.24 27.47
N LYS A 128 28.37 -52.47 26.71
CA LYS A 128 29.25 -53.01 25.66
C LYS A 128 30.29 -54.03 26.24
N ALA A 129 30.83 -53.74 27.42
CA ALA A 129 31.71 -54.70 28.10
C ALA A 129 30.96 -56.00 28.48
N GLN A 130 29.72 -55.89 28.98
CA GLN A 130 28.89 -57.10 29.29
C GLN A 130 28.55 -57.91 28.02
N LEU A 131 28.29 -57.21 26.90
CA LEU A 131 28.09 -57.91 25.62
C LEU A 131 29.34 -58.63 25.16
N ALA A 132 30.52 -58.04 25.34
CA ALA A 132 31.79 -58.69 25.01
C ALA A 132 32.01 -59.97 25.88
N GLU A 133 31.70 -59.94 27.17
CA GLU A 133 31.71 -61.06 28.05
C GLU A 133 30.72 -62.18 27.61
N ALA A 134 29.45 -61.74 27.29
CA ALA A 134 28.45 -62.72 26.82
C ALA A 134 28.86 -63.41 25.52
N LYS A 135 29.49 -62.68 24.58
CA LYS A 135 30.03 -63.24 23.33
C LYS A 135 31.15 -64.22 23.58
N ALA A 136 32.11 -63.92 24.46
CA ALA A 136 33.21 -64.86 24.83
C ALA A 136 32.67 -66.17 25.43
N ASN A 137 31.67 -66.05 26.33
CA ASN A 137 31.03 -67.24 26.93
C ASN A 137 30.23 -68.03 25.89
N ALA A 138 29.55 -67.38 24.95
CA ALA A 138 28.83 -68.08 23.87
C ALA A 138 29.78 -68.77 22.91
N ASP A 139 30.90 -68.19 22.57
CA ASP A 139 31.93 -68.81 21.74
C ASP A 139 32.53 -70.06 22.38
N GLU A 140 32.76 -70.03 23.69
CA GLU A 140 33.22 -71.21 24.42
C GLU A 140 32.16 -72.32 24.44
N ALA A 141 30.89 -72.02 24.71
CA ALA A 141 29.76 -72.94 24.71
C ALA A 141 29.55 -73.60 23.34
N VAL A 142 29.64 -72.80 22.26
CA VAL A 142 29.54 -73.25 20.86
C VAL A 142 30.67 -74.22 20.52
N ARG A 143 31.92 -73.88 20.89
CA ARG A 143 33.06 -74.81 20.70
C ARG A 143 32.88 -76.09 21.47
N ALA A 144 32.36 -76.07 22.71
CA ALA A 144 32.04 -77.24 23.52
C ALA A 144 30.96 -78.11 22.87
N ARG A 145 29.87 -77.54 22.40
CA ARG A 145 28.80 -78.17 21.61
C ARG A 145 29.38 -78.91 20.40
N ASP A 146 30.19 -78.22 19.59
CA ASP A 146 30.74 -78.77 18.37
C ASP A 146 31.68 -79.93 18.63
N ARG A 147 32.48 -79.89 19.72
CA ARG A 147 33.29 -81.01 20.18
C ARG A 147 32.41 -82.19 20.61
N ALA A 148 31.37 -81.97 21.43
CA ALA A 148 30.48 -83.01 21.90
C ALA A 148 29.77 -83.74 20.73
N LEU A 149 29.23 -83.00 19.76
CA LEU A 149 28.59 -83.53 18.56
C LEU A 149 29.55 -84.37 17.71
N LYS A 150 30.82 -84.00 17.59
CA LYS A 150 31.85 -84.78 16.91
C LYS A 150 32.16 -86.15 17.68
N LEU A 151 32.22 -86.07 19.00
CA LEU A 151 32.50 -87.27 19.87
C LEU A 151 31.34 -88.27 19.85
N VAL A 152 30.09 -87.81 19.80
CA VAL A 152 28.93 -88.73 19.62
C VAL A 152 28.99 -89.45 18.27
N LYS A 153 29.34 -88.73 17.17
CA LYS A 153 29.49 -89.35 15.84
C LYS A 153 30.56 -90.37 15.79
N SER A 154 31.60 -90.29 16.61
CA SER A 154 32.67 -91.31 16.76
C SER A 154 32.36 -92.40 17.80
N GLY A 155 31.20 -92.35 18.45
CA GLY A 155 30.81 -93.33 19.48
C GLY A 155 31.52 -93.13 20.86
N SER A 156 32.24 -91.99 21.03
CA SER A 156 33.06 -91.70 22.20
C SER A 156 32.32 -90.96 23.32
N GLN A 157 31.06 -90.57 23.11
CA GLN A 157 30.24 -89.83 24.08
C GLN A 157 28.75 -90.15 23.92
N SER A 158 27.96 -89.99 25.01
CA SER A 158 26.51 -90.24 25.00
C SER A 158 25.72 -89.12 24.32
N GLN A 159 24.57 -89.44 23.72
CA GLN A 159 23.67 -88.52 23.13
C GLN A 159 23.20 -87.47 24.16
N ALA A 160 22.85 -87.82 25.37
CA ALA A 160 22.44 -86.94 26.46
C ALA A 160 23.47 -85.87 26.80
N ALA A 161 24.76 -86.16 26.72
CA ALA A 161 25.81 -85.18 26.95
C ALA A 161 25.94 -84.18 25.78
N ALA A 162 25.69 -84.61 24.55
CA ALA A 162 25.64 -83.73 23.41
C ALA A 162 24.41 -82.81 23.46
N ASP A 163 23.23 -83.34 23.81
CA ASP A 163 22.01 -82.59 23.97
C ASP A 163 22.17 -81.49 25.06
N GLN A 164 22.84 -81.81 26.16
CA GLN A 164 23.17 -80.88 27.23
C GLN A 164 24.11 -79.77 26.73
N ALA A 165 25.10 -80.07 25.90
CA ALA A 165 26.01 -79.07 25.31
C ALA A 165 25.30 -78.18 24.30
N VAL A 166 24.34 -78.71 23.51
CA VAL A 166 23.49 -77.95 22.61
C VAL A 166 22.63 -76.96 23.41
N ALA A 167 21.91 -77.41 24.43
CA ALA A 167 21.09 -76.58 25.28
C ALA A 167 21.90 -75.45 25.96
N SER A 168 23.14 -75.78 26.40
CA SER A 168 24.04 -74.73 26.97
C SER A 168 24.50 -73.71 25.97
N ALA A 169 24.80 -74.13 24.73
CA ALA A 169 25.17 -73.18 23.65
C ALA A 169 24.00 -72.27 23.25
N ASP A 170 22.78 -72.84 23.14
CA ASP A 170 21.58 -72.11 22.82
C ASP A 170 21.25 -71.08 23.91
N ALA A 171 21.38 -71.41 25.18
CA ALA A 171 21.21 -70.52 26.31
C ALA A 171 22.25 -69.36 26.28
N ALA A 172 23.53 -69.67 25.96
CA ALA A 172 24.57 -68.68 25.85
C ALA A 172 24.33 -67.67 24.64
N LEU A 173 23.91 -68.24 23.51
CA LEU A 173 23.51 -67.39 22.33
C LEU A 173 22.32 -66.51 22.64
N ALA A 174 21.32 -67.01 23.38
CA ALA A 174 20.19 -66.19 23.83
C ALA A 174 20.61 -65.02 24.74
N ARG A 175 21.65 -65.25 25.62
CA ARG A 175 22.21 -64.13 26.43
C ARG A 175 22.92 -63.07 25.59
N VAL A 176 23.66 -63.51 24.54
CA VAL A 176 24.24 -62.53 23.58
C VAL A 176 23.15 -61.67 22.96
N LYS A 177 22.07 -62.32 22.51
CA LYS A 177 20.93 -61.55 21.90
C LYS A 177 20.31 -60.56 22.87
N SER A 178 20.14 -60.98 24.15
CA SER A 178 19.65 -60.06 25.19
C SER A 178 20.61 -58.90 25.44
N ALA A 179 21.93 -59.14 25.49
CA ALA A 179 22.93 -58.12 25.67
C ALA A 179 23.00 -57.16 24.46
N GLU A 180 22.80 -57.65 23.22
CA GLU A 180 22.70 -56.85 22.03
C GLU A 180 21.48 -55.88 22.08
N GLN A 181 20.35 -56.41 22.58
CA GLN A 181 19.16 -55.51 22.77
C GLN A 181 19.40 -54.45 23.85
N ALA A 182 20.14 -54.82 24.95
CA ALA A 182 20.50 -53.82 25.97
C ALA A 182 21.41 -52.71 25.42
N VAL A 183 22.34 -53.04 24.52
CA VAL A 183 23.15 -52.03 23.80
C VAL A 183 22.25 -51.12 22.97
N ALA A 184 21.31 -51.67 22.20
CA ALA A 184 20.41 -50.89 21.36
C ALA A 184 19.54 -49.93 22.20
N VAL A 185 19.07 -50.37 23.38
CA VAL A 185 18.32 -49.46 24.31
C VAL A 185 19.21 -48.33 24.80
N SER A 186 20.44 -48.63 25.24
CA SER A 186 21.36 -47.63 25.75
C SER A 186 21.81 -46.63 24.64
N GLU A 187 21.94 -47.09 23.40
CA GLU A 187 22.18 -46.20 22.24
C GLU A 187 20.99 -45.29 21.95
N ALA A 188 19.75 -45.79 22.16
CA ALA A 188 18.54 -44.96 22.05
C ALA A 188 18.49 -43.90 23.16
N ASP A 189 18.90 -44.22 24.41
CA ASP A 189 18.98 -43.27 25.52
C ASP A 189 19.95 -42.11 25.22
N ILE A 190 21.12 -42.41 24.63
CA ILE A 190 22.08 -41.40 24.15
C ILE A 190 21.45 -40.50 23.11
N LYS A 191 20.73 -41.06 22.15
CA LYS A 191 20.04 -40.27 21.11
C LYS A 191 18.99 -39.36 21.70
N VAL A 192 18.26 -39.78 22.73
CA VAL A 192 17.31 -38.93 23.46
C VAL A 192 18.04 -37.76 24.13
N ALA A 193 19.13 -38.00 24.85
CA ALA A 193 19.92 -36.94 25.48
C ALA A 193 20.50 -35.97 24.48
N GLN A 194 21.00 -36.45 23.33
CA GLN A 194 21.50 -35.60 22.24
C GLN A 194 20.39 -34.73 21.68
N SER A 195 19.20 -35.27 21.41
CA SER A 195 18.06 -34.50 20.91
C SER A 195 17.59 -33.39 21.88
N GLN A 196 17.77 -33.64 23.20
CA GLN A 196 17.49 -32.61 24.22
C GLN A 196 18.52 -31.46 24.17
N ILE A 197 19.80 -31.78 23.92
CA ILE A 197 20.85 -30.75 23.71
C ILE A 197 20.55 -29.97 22.46
N ASP A 198 20.18 -30.62 21.37
CA ASP A 198 19.86 -29.93 20.09
C ASP A 198 18.68 -28.96 20.25
N ASP A 199 17.65 -29.34 21.05
CA ASP A 199 16.51 -28.44 21.37
C ASP A 199 16.97 -27.21 22.16
N ILE A 200 17.87 -27.41 23.16
CA ILE A 200 18.41 -26.28 23.93
C ILE A 200 19.30 -25.38 23.06
N ASP A 201 20.10 -25.96 22.17
CA ASP A 201 20.92 -25.18 21.23
C ASP A 201 20.08 -24.38 20.27
N LEU A 202 18.96 -24.91 19.78
CA LEU A 202 17.99 -24.15 18.99
C LEU A 202 17.39 -23.01 19.78
N LYS A 203 17.03 -23.21 21.05
CA LYS A 203 16.54 -22.15 21.93
C LYS A 203 17.59 -21.08 22.17
N LEU A 204 18.86 -21.47 22.40
CA LEU A 204 20.00 -20.56 22.57
C LEU A 204 20.21 -19.71 21.28
N ALA A 205 20.18 -20.32 20.10
CA ALA A 205 20.28 -19.60 18.84
C ALA A 205 19.16 -18.57 18.66
N ARG A 206 17.98 -18.84 19.21
CA ARG A 206 16.80 -17.98 19.16
C ARG A 206 16.75 -16.90 20.24
N THR A 207 17.70 -16.86 21.19
CA THR A 207 17.83 -15.74 22.14
C THR A 207 18.32 -14.49 21.44
N ALA A 208 19.01 -14.57 20.33
CA ALA A 208 19.29 -13.44 19.45
C ALA A 208 18.03 -13.16 18.61
N VAL A 209 17.33 -12.07 18.94
CA VAL A 209 16.17 -11.57 18.18
C VAL A 209 16.70 -10.89 16.93
N LYS A 210 16.43 -11.48 15.76
CA LYS A 210 16.97 -11.03 14.47
C LYS A 210 15.88 -10.48 13.55
N SER A 211 16.25 -9.50 12.73
CA SER A 211 15.37 -9.04 11.66
C SER A 211 15.28 -10.09 10.54
N PRO A 212 14.08 -10.50 10.12
CA PRO A 212 13.95 -11.43 8.99
C PRO A 212 14.19 -10.76 7.62
N VAL A 213 14.19 -9.44 7.56
CA VAL A 213 14.34 -8.63 6.33
C VAL A 213 15.31 -7.48 6.55
N ALA A 214 15.89 -6.98 5.47
CA ALA A 214 16.57 -5.69 5.48
C ALA A 214 15.53 -4.55 5.53
N GLY A 215 15.87 -3.43 6.19
CA GLY A 215 14.94 -2.31 6.28
C GLY A 215 15.30 -1.26 7.32
N ILE A 216 14.28 -0.49 7.73
CA ILE A 216 14.41 0.56 8.75
C ILE A 216 13.48 0.24 9.91
N VAL A 217 13.99 0.30 11.14
CA VAL A 217 13.17 0.11 12.35
C VAL A 217 12.22 1.30 12.49
N SER A 218 10.90 1.04 12.37
CA SER A 218 9.85 2.06 12.51
C SER A 218 9.35 2.21 13.94
N ALA A 219 9.33 1.09 14.70
CA ALA A 219 8.90 1.10 16.09
C ALA A 219 9.65 0.06 16.91
N ARG A 220 9.85 0.36 18.22
CA ARG A 220 10.46 -0.49 19.21
C ARG A 220 9.64 -0.46 20.50
N THR A 221 9.11 -1.61 20.88
CA THR A 221 8.46 -1.80 22.18
C THR A 221 9.40 -2.48 23.21
N ALA A 222 10.44 -3.13 22.69
CA ALA A 222 11.46 -3.81 23.50
C ALA A 222 12.13 -2.86 24.52
N LYS A 223 12.24 -3.31 25.77
CA LYS A 223 12.93 -2.59 26.86
C LYS A 223 13.86 -3.54 27.60
N ILE A 224 15.06 -3.09 27.94
CA ILE A 224 16.00 -3.88 28.73
C ILE A 224 15.35 -4.29 30.08
N GLY A 225 15.50 -5.53 30.45
CA GLY A 225 14.90 -6.13 31.66
C GLY A 225 13.43 -6.56 31.53
N ALA A 226 12.73 -6.16 30.46
CA ALA A 226 11.37 -6.65 30.21
C ALA A 226 11.39 -8.12 29.78
N ILE A 227 10.35 -8.86 30.13
CA ILE A 227 10.17 -10.26 29.69
C ILE A 227 9.62 -10.27 28.27
N ALA A 228 10.31 -10.99 27.40
CA ALA A 228 9.89 -11.20 26.01
C ALA A 228 8.72 -12.17 25.95
N SER A 229 7.63 -11.76 25.29
CA SER A 229 6.42 -12.56 25.08
C SER A 229 6.04 -12.54 23.61
N GLY A 230 5.71 -13.69 23.05
CA GLY A 230 5.25 -13.82 21.65
C GLY A 230 3.79 -13.46 21.45
N SER A 231 2.98 -13.41 22.51
CA SER A 231 1.55 -13.08 22.47
C SER A 231 1.23 -11.59 22.64
N GLY A 232 2.26 -10.77 22.85
CA GLY A 232 2.14 -9.32 23.04
C GLY A 232 2.38 -8.51 21.75
N SER A 233 2.61 -7.20 21.94
CA SER A 233 3.08 -6.34 20.85
C SER A 233 4.44 -6.80 20.35
N PRO A 234 4.72 -6.68 19.04
CA PRO A 234 6.03 -7.04 18.48
C PRO A 234 7.15 -6.24 19.16
N LEU A 235 8.30 -6.84 19.38
CA LEU A 235 9.45 -6.16 19.99
C LEU A 235 9.99 -5.05 19.10
N PHE A 236 9.99 -5.28 17.78
CA PHE A 236 10.35 -4.30 16.76
C PHE A 236 9.40 -4.39 15.59
N THR A 237 9.19 -3.26 14.92
CA THR A 237 8.55 -3.18 13.61
C THR A 237 9.58 -2.65 12.62
N VAL A 238 9.76 -3.33 11.49
CA VAL A 238 10.74 -2.99 10.46
C VAL A 238 10.00 -2.72 9.16
N ILE A 239 10.22 -1.54 8.56
CA ILE A 239 9.78 -1.24 7.20
C ILE A 239 10.75 -1.92 6.24
N ARG A 240 10.26 -2.91 5.48
CA ARG A 240 11.07 -3.65 4.52
C ARG A 240 11.68 -2.71 3.48
N ASP A 241 13.00 -2.82 3.27
CA ASP A 241 13.81 -2.00 2.36
C ASP A 241 13.66 -0.48 2.56
N GLY A 242 12.98 -0.05 3.63
CA GLY A 242 12.63 1.34 3.88
C GLY A 242 11.61 1.90 2.90
N GLU A 243 10.89 1.04 2.15
CA GLU A 243 9.93 1.47 1.14
C GLU A 243 8.65 2.01 1.77
N ILE A 244 8.29 3.21 1.34
CA ILE A 244 7.05 3.89 1.74
C ILE A 244 6.25 4.28 0.51
N GLU A 245 4.93 4.38 0.68
CA GLU A 245 4.00 4.77 -0.37
C GLU A 245 2.91 5.68 0.20
N LEU A 246 2.23 6.41 -0.65
CA LEU A 246 1.03 7.13 -0.27
C LEU A 246 -0.18 6.20 -0.46
N LYS A 247 -0.91 5.91 0.62
CA LYS A 247 -2.27 5.36 0.55
C LYS A 247 -3.22 6.54 0.49
N ALA A 248 -3.86 6.75 -0.66
CA ALA A 248 -4.72 7.89 -0.93
C ALA A 248 -6.16 7.46 -1.21
N ASP A 249 -7.09 8.27 -0.73
CA ASP A 249 -8.52 8.11 -0.92
C ASP A 249 -8.96 8.87 -2.18
N VAL A 250 -9.75 8.22 -3.00
CA VAL A 250 -10.27 8.74 -4.27
C VAL A 250 -11.77 8.48 -4.34
N ALA A 251 -12.54 9.44 -4.85
CA ALA A 251 -13.96 9.28 -5.07
C ALA A 251 -14.26 8.22 -6.14
N GLU A 252 -15.44 7.61 -6.09
CA GLU A 252 -15.87 6.50 -6.95
C GLU A 252 -15.68 6.80 -8.45
N ASP A 253 -16.05 8.00 -8.90
CA ASP A 253 -15.89 8.45 -10.30
C ASP A 253 -14.42 8.59 -10.73
N GLY A 254 -13.55 8.98 -9.80
CA GLY A 254 -12.12 9.05 -10.00
C GLY A 254 -11.46 7.67 -10.11
N VAL A 255 -11.86 6.72 -9.25
CA VAL A 255 -11.29 5.36 -9.23
C VAL A 255 -11.45 4.66 -10.58
N LEU A 256 -12.59 4.86 -11.25
CA LEU A 256 -12.87 4.25 -12.56
C LEU A 256 -11.92 4.70 -13.68
N LYS A 257 -11.19 5.80 -13.47
CA LYS A 257 -10.23 6.36 -14.44
C LYS A 257 -8.79 5.94 -14.14
N LEU A 258 -8.55 5.29 -12.98
CA LEU A 258 -7.20 5.02 -12.51
C LEU A 258 -6.75 3.60 -12.84
N GLU A 259 -5.52 3.51 -13.31
CA GLU A 259 -4.84 2.25 -13.64
C GLU A 259 -3.42 2.24 -13.06
N PRO A 260 -2.89 1.06 -12.71
CA PRO A 260 -1.49 0.93 -12.33
C PRO A 260 -0.54 1.44 -13.41
N GLY A 261 0.51 2.14 -12.98
CA GLY A 261 1.53 2.73 -13.85
C GLY A 261 1.30 4.20 -14.20
N GLN A 262 0.13 4.76 -13.95
CA GLN A 262 -0.13 6.20 -14.16
C GLN A 262 0.79 7.05 -13.29
N LYS A 263 1.24 8.19 -13.84
CA LYS A 263 2.11 9.15 -13.13
C LYS A 263 1.30 9.93 -12.09
N ALA A 264 1.93 10.17 -10.97
CA ALA A 264 1.36 10.96 -9.89
C ALA A 264 2.38 11.99 -9.38
N THR A 265 1.89 13.17 -9.08
CA THR A 265 2.64 14.22 -8.39
C THR A 265 2.11 14.32 -6.97
N VAL A 266 2.93 14.03 -5.97
CA VAL A 266 2.53 14.00 -4.57
C VAL A 266 3.09 15.22 -3.85
N THR A 267 2.23 16.01 -3.23
CA THR A 267 2.59 17.17 -2.43
C THR A 267 2.41 16.85 -0.95
N LEU A 268 3.49 16.90 -0.19
CA LEU A 268 3.46 16.69 1.26
C LEU A 268 2.78 17.85 1.97
N ALA A 269 2.23 17.59 3.15
CA ALA A 269 1.54 18.60 3.97
C ALA A 269 2.37 19.88 4.13
N GLY A 270 1.69 21.04 4.01
CA GLY A 270 2.32 22.35 4.09
C GLY A 270 3.16 22.76 2.88
N GLY A 271 3.10 22.04 1.76
CA GLY A 271 3.89 22.33 0.56
C GLY A 271 5.39 22.11 0.73
N ALA A 272 5.79 21.36 1.75
CA ALA A 272 7.18 21.17 2.15
C ALA A 272 8.05 20.48 1.07
N ALA A 273 7.45 19.62 0.26
CA ALA A 273 8.08 18.99 -0.90
C ALA A 273 7.03 18.44 -1.86
N THR A 274 7.38 18.45 -3.13
CA THR A 274 6.65 17.76 -4.19
C THR A 274 7.49 16.59 -4.67
N LEU A 275 6.89 15.41 -4.70
CA LEU A 275 7.53 14.14 -5.04
C LEU A 275 6.85 13.54 -6.26
N SER A 276 7.64 12.92 -7.13
CA SER A 276 7.11 12.13 -8.24
C SER A 276 6.86 10.70 -7.79
N GLY A 277 5.83 10.08 -8.36
CA GLY A 277 5.51 8.69 -8.10
C GLY A 277 4.61 8.11 -9.17
N LYS A 278 4.24 6.85 -8.99
CA LYS A 278 3.36 6.11 -9.89
C LYS A 278 2.32 5.33 -9.09
N VAL A 279 1.15 5.22 -9.66
CA VAL A 279 0.12 4.33 -9.14
C VAL A 279 0.66 2.89 -9.19
N ARG A 280 0.81 2.27 -8.02
CA ARG A 280 1.23 0.87 -7.89
C ARG A 280 0.02 -0.06 -7.93
N LEU A 281 -1.03 0.33 -7.22
CA LEU A 281 -2.22 -0.48 -7.05
C LEU A 281 -3.45 0.42 -6.90
N VAL A 282 -4.54 0.04 -7.53
CA VAL A 282 -5.88 0.54 -7.26
C VAL A 282 -6.65 -0.58 -6.56
N GLU A 283 -7.18 -0.32 -5.37
CA GLU A 283 -7.89 -1.33 -4.60
C GLU A 283 -9.20 -1.71 -5.33
N PRO A 284 -9.49 -3.02 -5.49
CA PRO A 284 -10.65 -3.45 -6.27
C PRO A 284 -11.99 -3.24 -5.54
N THR A 285 -11.96 -2.85 -4.28
CA THR A 285 -13.13 -2.63 -3.43
C THR A 285 -13.24 -1.17 -3.02
N LEU A 286 -14.47 -0.67 -2.95
CA LEU A 286 -14.77 0.64 -2.38
C LEU A 286 -15.29 0.46 -0.94
N ASP A 287 -14.97 1.41 -0.08
CA ASP A 287 -15.60 1.46 1.23
C ASP A 287 -17.09 1.82 1.08
N PRO A 288 -18.02 0.95 1.55
CA PRO A 288 -19.45 1.13 1.31
C PRO A 288 -20.06 2.31 2.05
N GLN A 289 -19.42 2.82 3.09
CA GLN A 289 -19.92 3.95 3.89
C GLN A 289 -19.45 5.28 3.33
N SER A 290 -18.15 5.41 3.05
CA SER A 290 -17.56 6.62 2.50
C SER A 290 -17.66 6.72 0.99
N ARG A 291 -17.85 5.59 0.26
CA ARG A 291 -17.77 5.46 -1.21
C ARG A 291 -16.44 5.92 -1.78
N LEU A 292 -15.39 5.77 -1.00
CA LEU A 292 -14.03 6.04 -1.43
C LEU A 292 -13.32 4.75 -1.81
N GLY A 293 -12.51 4.81 -2.83
CA GLY A 293 -11.55 3.77 -3.17
C GLY A 293 -10.17 4.14 -2.70
N HIS A 294 -9.32 3.15 -2.46
CA HIS A 294 -7.94 3.37 -2.06
C HIS A 294 -7.01 3.17 -3.25
N VAL A 295 -6.09 4.09 -3.41
CA VAL A 295 -5.03 4.05 -4.42
C VAL A 295 -3.69 4.16 -3.73
N TYR A 296 -2.77 3.28 -4.12
CA TYR A 296 -1.43 3.21 -3.56
C TYR A 296 -0.44 3.77 -4.57
N ILE A 297 0.27 4.83 -4.18
CA ILE A 297 1.22 5.54 -5.03
C ILE A 297 2.61 5.34 -4.47
N ARG A 298 3.46 4.60 -5.20
CA ARG A 298 4.86 4.42 -4.87
C ARG A 298 5.65 5.65 -5.31
N PHE A 299 6.49 6.17 -4.44
CA PHE A 299 7.41 7.25 -4.77
C PHE A 299 8.57 6.74 -5.63
N ASP A 300 8.97 7.52 -6.63
CA ASP A 300 10.21 7.26 -7.37
C ASP A 300 11.42 7.45 -6.43
N GLU A 301 11.40 8.53 -5.64
CA GLU A 301 12.33 8.78 -4.55
C GLU A 301 11.56 9.32 -3.34
N PRO A 302 11.58 8.64 -2.18
CA PRO A 302 10.80 9.06 -1.02
C PRO A 302 11.29 10.37 -0.38
N GLY A 303 12.55 10.76 -0.61
CA GLY A 303 13.09 12.04 -0.19
C GLY A 303 12.88 12.32 1.31
N LYS A 304 12.11 13.39 1.60
CA LYS A 304 11.76 13.81 2.97
C LYS A 304 10.48 13.18 3.50
N ALA A 305 9.77 12.36 2.73
CA ALA A 305 8.56 11.70 3.19
C ALA A 305 8.86 10.74 4.35
N ARG A 306 7.92 10.65 5.28
CA ARG A 306 7.95 9.71 6.40
C ARG A 306 6.58 9.09 6.56
N ALA A 307 6.53 7.84 6.98
CA ALA A 307 5.28 7.18 7.35
C ALA A 307 4.53 8.02 8.40
N GLY A 308 3.22 8.13 8.26
CA GLY A 308 2.34 8.97 9.08
C GLY A 308 2.14 10.40 8.55
N MET A 309 2.88 10.86 7.54
CA MET A 309 2.65 12.18 6.95
C MET A 309 1.41 12.17 6.07
N PHE A 310 0.62 13.25 6.15
CA PHE A 310 -0.46 13.51 5.20
C PHE A 310 0.08 14.09 3.89
N ALA A 311 -0.50 13.69 2.77
CA ALA A 311 -0.15 14.21 1.45
C ALA A 311 -1.36 14.25 0.53
N SER A 312 -1.29 15.11 -0.50
CA SER A 312 -2.21 15.12 -1.63
C SER A 312 -1.47 14.66 -2.89
N ALA A 313 -2.17 13.97 -3.75
CA ALA A 313 -1.65 13.50 -5.03
C ALA A 313 -2.52 13.99 -6.17
N GLU A 314 -1.89 14.44 -7.25
CA GLU A 314 -2.50 14.67 -8.56
C GLU A 314 -2.06 13.53 -9.47
N ILE A 315 -3.02 12.67 -9.86
CA ILE A 315 -2.77 11.49 -10.70
C ILE A 315 -3.20 11.83 -12.13
N VAL A 316 -2.34 11.62 -13.09
CA VAL A 316 -2.64 11.81 -14.51
C VAL A 316 -3.41 10.59 -15.01
N ALA A 317 -4.73 10.72 -15.08
CA ALA A 317 -5.61 9.65 -15.54
C ALA A 317 -5.54 9.48 -17.07
N ALA A 318 -5.55 10.60 -17.81
CA ALA A 318 -5.41 10.60 -19.27
C ALA A 318 -4.75 11.90 -19.75
N GLU A 319 -4.02 11.80 -20.85
CA GLU A 319 -3.44 12.93 -21.56
C GLU A 319 -3.76 12.78 -23.04
N LYS A 320 -4.43 13.76 -23.62
CA LYS A 320 -4.77 13.77 -25.06
C LYS A 320 -4.76 15.18 -25.63
N LYS A 321 -4.77 15.30 -26.94
CA LYS A 321 -4.99 16.56 -27.64
C LYS A 321 -6.47 16.68 -27.97
N GLY A 322 -7.07 17.83 -27.66
CA GLY A 322 -8.45 18.13 -27.92
C GLY A 322 -8.70 19.62 -28.19
N ILE A 323 -9.86 19.95 -28.74
CA ILE A 323 -10.30 21.32 -28.89
C ILE A 323 -10.62 21.85 -27.49
N THR A 324 -10.00 22.93 -27.08
CA THR A 324 -10.16 23.53 -25.75
C THR A 324 -10.70 24.93 -25.83
N LEU A 325 -11.52 25.27 -24.85
CA LEU A 325 -12.01 26.62 -24.58
C LEU A 325 -11.75 26.99 -23.11
N PRO A 326 -11.68 28.28 -22.78
CA PRO A 326 -11.81 28.70 -21.39
C PRO A 326 -13.15 28.23 -20.81
N LEU A 327 -13.16 27.74 -19.57
CA LEU A 327 -14.38 27.30 -18.88
C LEU A 327 -15.45 28.38 -18.87
N SER A 328 -15.05 29.68 -18.83
CA SER A 328 -15.95 30.84 -18.89
C SER A 328 -16.66 31.01 -20.22
N ALA A 329 -16.22 30.41 -21.32
CA ALA A 329 -16.83 30.46 -22.63
C ALA A 329 -18.03 29.50 -22.78
N VAL A 330 -18.18 28.59 -21.88
CA VAL A 330 -19.23 27.55 -21.88
C VAL A 330 -20.26 27.85 -20.80
N THR A 331 -21.54 27.73 -21.13
CA THR A 331 -22.65 27.97 -20.18
C THR A 331 -23.70 26.89 -20.31
N ALA A 332 -24.39 26.61 -19.20
CA ALA A 332 -25.59 25.76 -19.21
C ALA A 332 -26.82 26.66 -19.43
N THR A 333 -27.60 26.36 -20.47
CA THR A 333 -28.86 27.03 -20.78
C THR A 333 -29.93 25.97 -21.08
N ASP A 334 -31.05 26.04 -20.39
CA ASP A 334 -32.16 25.05 -20.51
C ASP A 334 -31.72 23.60 -20.38
N GLY A 335 -30.77 23.33 -19.46
CA GLY A 335 -30.26 22.00 -19.22
C GLY A 335 -29.28 21.46 -20.29
N LYS A 336 -28.90 22.32 -21.27
CA LYS A 336 -27.91 21.99 -22.30
C LYS A 336 -26.68 22.84 -22.14
N THR A 337 -25.52 22.26 -22.37
CA THR A 337 -24.26 23.00 -22.42
C THR A 337 -24.11 23.68 -23.79
N VAL A 338 -23.89 24.97 -23.82
CA VAL A 338 -23.79 25.76 -25.05
C VAL A 338 -22.57 26.67 -25.05
N ALA A 339 -22.02 26.89 -26.23
CA ALA A 339 -21.02 27.92 -26.50
C ALA A 339 -21.60 28.96 -27.46
N ARG A 340 -21.14 30.21 -27.36
CA ARG A 340 -21.55 31.30 -28.23
C ARG A 340 -20.53 31.47 -29.33
N LYS A 341 -20.76 30.83 -30.48
CA LYS A 341 -19.92 30.99 -31.66
C LYS A 341 -20.16 32.35 -32.31
N VAL A 342 -19.10 33.03 -32.72
CA VAL A 342 -19.15 34.30 -33.44
C VAL A 342 -18.71 34.06 -34.88
N GLU A 343 -19.58 34.34 -35.83
CA GLU A 343 -19.31 34.23 -37.26
C GLU A 343 -19.79 35.45 -37.98
N ASN A 344 -18.89 36.16 -38.67
CA ASN A 344 -19.18 37.46 -39.35
C ASN A 344 -19.82 38.51 -38.40
N GLY A 345 -19.39 38.53 -37.11
CA GLY A 345 -19.95 39.46 -36.13
C GLY A 345 -21.34 39.13 -35.63
N ILE A 346 -21.89 37.94 -35.95
CA ILE A 346 -23.16 37.43 -35.46
C ILE A 346 -22.91 36.32 -34.46
N VAL A 347 -23.58 36.39 -33.33
CA VAL A 347 -23.48 35.34 -32.29
C VAL A 347 -24.53 34.25 -32.55
N THR A 348 -24.08 32.98 -32.52
CA THR A 348 -24.94 31.82 -32.63
C THR A 348 -24.73 30.91 -31.41
N LEU A 349 -25.83 30.49 -30.77
CA LEU A 349 -25.77 29.52 -29.70
C LEU A 349 -25.59 28.13 -30.28
N VAL A 350 -24.45 27.50 -30.02
CA VAL A 350 -24.12 26.17 -30.50
C VAL A 350 -24.15 25.21 -29.30
N PRO A 351 -24.98 24.12 -29.32
CA PRO A 351 -24.90 23.05 -28.32
C PRO A 351 -23.55 22.37 -28.43
N VAL A 352 -22.90 22.18 -27.29
CA VAL A 352 -21.58 21.51 -27.23
C VAL A 352 -21.59 20.35 -26.24
N GLU A 353 -20.86 19.30 -26.60
CA GLU A 353 -20.54 18.23 -25.67
C GLU A 353 -19.14 18.52 -25.07
N THR A 354 -19.06 18.60 -23.76
CA THR A 354 -17.82 18.87 -23.05
C THR A 354 -17.17 17.55 -22.58
N GLY A 355 -15.85 17.53 -22.51
CA GLY A 355 -15.06 16.42 -22.04
C GLY A 355 -14.24 16.77 -20.80
N ILE A 356 -12.92 16.56 -20.86
CA ILE A 356 -11.99 16.80 -19.76
C ILE A 356 -11.96 18.27 -19.40
N GLN A 357 -11.97 18.54 -18.09
CA GLN A 357 -11.68 19.87 -17.53
C GLN A 357 -10.29 19.88 -16.93
N ASP A 358 -9.41 20.73 -17.43
CA ASP A 358 -8.04 20.92 -16.93
C ASP A 358 -7.88 22.37 -16.43
N GLY A 359 -8.04 22.57 -15.15
CA GLY A 359 -8.02 23.88 -14.52
C GLY A 359 -9.11 24.82 -15.07
N GLN A 360 -8.68 25.87 -15.79
CA GLN A 360 -9.59 26.85 -16.41
C GLN A 360 -9.93 26.51 -17.88
N ALA A 361 -9.39 25.43 -18.42
CA ALA A 361 -9.70 24.97 -19.78
C ALA A 361 -10.69 23.79 -19.72
N ILE A 362 -11.58 23.74 -20.71
CA ILE A 362 -12.52 22.63 -20.90
C ILE A 362 -12.43 22.10 -22.33
N GLU A 363 -12.44 20.81 -22.47
CA GLU A 363 -12.46 20.14 -23.76
C GLU A 363 -13.85 20.21 -24.40
N ILE A 364 -13.89 20.48 -25.69
CA ILE A 364 -15.09 20.38 -26.52
C ILE A 364 -14.96 19.13 -27.40
N VAL A 365 -15.80 18.14 -27.09
CA VAL A 365 -15.80 16.85 -27.82
C VAL A 365 -16.61 16.96 -29.12
N LYS A 366 -17.73 17.71 -29.09
CA LYS A 366 -18.58 17.96 -30.24
C LYS A 366 -19.19 19.35 -30.21
N GLY A 367 -19.54 19.87 -31.39
CA GLY A 367 -20.26 21.13 -31.57
C GLY A 367 -19.42 22.26 -32.12
N LEU A 368 -18.09 22.21 -32.00
CA LEU A 368 -17.18 23.23 -32.55
C LEU A 368 -16.02 22.56 -33.31
N SER A 369 -15.45 23.35 -34.22
CA SER A 369 -14.25 23.00 -34.98
C SER A 369 -13.05 23.83 -34.50
N ALA A 370 -11.83 23.34 -34.73
CA ALA A 370 -10.63 24.10 -34.44
C ALA A 370 -10.61 25.37 -35.31
N GLY A 371 -10.36 26.51 -34.68
CA GLY A 371 -10.38 27.82 -35.32
C GLY A 371 -11.72 28.59 -35.20
N ASP A 372 -12.80 27.96 -34.70
CA ASP A 372 -14.05 28.65 -34.42
C ASP A 372 -13.85 29.72 -33.34
N GLU A 373 -14.33 30.93 -33.60
CA GLU A 373 -14.30 32.01 -32.61
C GLU A 373 -15.51 31.91 -31.68
N VAL A 374 -15.27 32.01 -30.39
CA VAL A 374 -16.29 31.89 -29.33
C VAL A 374 -16.15 33.05 -28.37
N VAL A 375 -17.26 33.52 -27.83
CA VAL A 375 -17.26 34.54 -26.77
C VAL A 375 -16.49 34.01 -25.57
N ALA A 376 -15.36 34.63 -25.22
CA ALA A 376 -14.42 34.13 -24.17
C ALA A 376 -15.05 34.17 -22.77
N LYS A 377 -15.95 35.10 -22.54
CA LYS A 377 -16.67 35.24 -21.29
C LYS A 377 -18.16 35.34 -21.62
N ALA A 378 -18.81 34.19 -21.55
CA ALA A 378 -20.25 34.07 -21.88
C ALA A 378 -21.10 34.76 -20.80
N GLY A 379 -20.97 36.09 -20.70
CA GLY A 379 -21.83 36.91 -19.84
C GLY A 379 -23.28 36.87 -20.32
N ALA A 380 -24.22 37.07 -19.39
CA ALA A 380 -25.66 37.02 -19.60
C ALA A 380 -26.19 38.10 -20.60
N TYR A 381 -25.32 38.82 -21.25
CA TYR A 381 -25.66 40.02 -22.06
C TYR A 381 -25.70 39.76 -23.56
N VAL A 382 -25.29 38.58 -24.04
CA VAL A 382 -25.24 38.30 -25.49
C VAL A 382 -26.20 37.12 -25.78
N ARG A 383 -27.17 37.40 -26.67
CA ARG A 383 -28.20 36.46 -27.07
C ARG A 383 -27.92 35.88 -28.45
N ASP A 384 -28.63 34.84 -28.77
CA ASP A 384 -28.63 34.26 -30.12
C ASP A 384 -29.11 35.28 -31.15
N GLY A 385 -28.34 35.48 -32.24
CA GLY A 385 -28.62 36.44 -33.29
C GLY A 385 -28.10 37.86 -33.04
N ASP A 386 -27.53 38.16 -31.87
CA ASP A 386 -26.96 39.50 -31.60
C ASP A 386 -25.76 39.78 -32.49
N ARG A 387 -25.68 41.05 -32.94
CA ARG A 387 -24.52 41.55 -33.65
C ARG A 387 -23.51 42.16 -32.68
N VAL A 388 -22.27 41.75 -32.80
CA VAL A 388 -21.17 42.14 -31.91
C VAL A 388 -19.93 42.54 -32.71
N ASN A 389 -19.08 43.36 -32.11
CA ASN A 389 -17.75 43.64 -32.63
C ASN A 389 -16.75 42.73 -31.89
N PRO A 390 -16.21 41.63 -32.52
CA PRO A 390 -15.28 40.74 -31.88
C PRO A 390 -13.93 41.43 -31.63
N VAL A 391 -13.43 41.35 -30.39
CA VAL A 391 -12.11 41.81 -29.98
C VAL A 391 -11.35 40.65 -29.41
N HIS A 392 -10.17 40.35 -29.92
CA HIS A 392 -9.36 39.23 -29.41
C HIS A 392 -8.79 39.56 -28.04
N ALA A 393 -8.66 38.52 -27.19
CA ALA A 393 -8.23 38.65 -25.81
C ALA A 393 -6.82 39.27 -25.67
N GLU A 394 -5.96 39.10 -26.66
CA GLU A 394 -4.62 39.69 -26.69
C GLU A 394 -4.66 41.19 -26.86
N GLU A 395 -5.58 41.72 -27.67
CA GLU A 395 -5.77 43.16 -27.88
C GLU A 395 -6.43 43.84 -26.70
N ALA A 396 -7.31 43.13 -25.98
CA ALA A 396 -7.99 43.64 -24.78
C ALA A 396 -7.06 43.90 -23.58
N SER A 397 -5.89 43.21 -23.54
CA SER A 397 -4.87 43.43 -22.51
C SER A 397 -3.97 44.63 -22.78
N ALA A 398 -3.93 45.15 -24.01
CA ALA A 398 -3.10 46.29 -24.42
C ALA A 398 -3.76 47.65 -24.20
N VAL A 399 -5.03 47.69 -23.80
CA VAL A 399 -5.84 48.92 -23.64
C VAL A 399 -6.10 49.27 -22.15
N LYS A 400 -5.33 48.71 -21.22
CA LYS A 400 -5.38 49.06 -19.78
C LYS A 400 -4.16 49.82 -19.33
#